data_da978c6d15abff2bdccd772fb4e830ac
#
_entry.id   da978c6d15abff2bdccd772fb4e830ac
#
_cell.length_a   1.000
_cell.length_b   1.000
_cell.length_c   1.000
_cell.angle_alpha   90.00
_cell.angle_beta   90.00
_cell.angle_gamma   90.00
#
_symmetry.space_group_name_H-M   'P 1'
#
loop_
_entity.id
_entity.type
_entity.pdbx_description
1 polymer ?
#
loop_
_entity_poly.entity_id
_entity_poly.type
_entity_poly.pdbx_seq_one_letter_code
_entity_poly.pdbx_strand_id
1 'polypeptide(L)'
;MIEEIFVHPTAEVSENADIGAGTKIWNHAQIRERAVVGKNCVISKNVYIDTGVVVGSGCKIQNNVNVYHGVTIEDDVFLGPSMTFSNDMYPRAFNDDWEITETVVKKGASIGAGTIVVCGVTIGEYAMIGAGSVVVRDVP
;
A
#
# COMPACT_ATOMS: atom_id res chain seq x y z
N MET A 1 4.52 10.73 26.23
CA MET A 1 4.99 11.54 25.11
C MET A 1 4.30 11.08 23.84
N ILE A 2 3.66 11.99 23.12
CA ILE A 2 2.99 11.66 21.85
C ILE A 2 4.03 11.75 20.75
N GLU A 3 4.23 10.67 20.02
CA GLU A 3 5.09 10.67 18.84
C GLU A 3 4.41 11.43 17.71
N GLU A 4 5.09 12.38 17.13
CA GLU A 4 4.55 13.19 16.07
C GLU A 4 4.63 12.48 14.73
N ILE A 5 3.71 12.84 13.83
CA ILE A 5 3.75 12.43 12.43
C ILE A 5 4.76 13.34 11.72
N PHE A 6 5.68 12.74 10.97
CA PHE A 6 6.57 13.50 10.10
C PHE A 6 6.00 13.50 8.68
N VAL A 7 5.82 14.67 8.11
CA VAL A 7 5.40 14.84 6.71
C VAL A 7 6.44 15.73 6.02
N HIS A 8 7.15 15.16 5.06
CA HIS A 8 8.13 15.92 4.28
C HIS A 8 7.40 17.06 3.54
N PRO A 9 8.01 18.25 3.41
CA PRO A 9 7.36 19.41 2.77
C PRO A 9 6.86 19.18 1.35
N THR A 10 7.45 18.24 0.61
CA THR A 10 7.02 17.90 -0.76
C THR A 10 5.91 16.87 -0.81
N ALA A 11 5.57 16.22 0.31
CA ALA A 11 4.50 15.23 0.35
C ALA A 11 3.13 15.94 0.37
N GLU A 12 2.15 15.28 -0.23
CA GLU A 12 0.77 15.75 -0.27
C GLU A 12 -0.12 14.79 0.51
N VAL A 13 -0.56 15.22 1.69
CA VAL A 13 -1.44 14.41 2.56
C VAL A 13 -2.76 15.12 2.71
N SER A 14 -3.84 14.43 2.34
CA SER A 14 -5.20 14.99 2.48
C SER A 14 -5.52 15.27 3.95
N GLU A 15 -6.21 16.39 4.20
CA GLU A 15 -6.74 16.71 5.54
C GLU A 15 -7.72 15.65 6.03
N ASN A 16 -8.35 14.93 5.10
CA ASN A 16 -9.31 13.88 5.39
C ASN A 16 -8.71 12.48 5.41
N ALA A 17 -7.39 12.37 5.42
CA ALA A 17 -6.68 11.13 5.70
C ALA A 17 -6.43 11.02 7.21
N ASP A 18 -6.41 9.78 7.70
CA ASP A 18 -6.15 9.48 9.11
C ASP A 18 -4.78 8.81 9.22
N ILE A 19 -3.83 9.51 9.81
CA ILE A 19 -2.44 9.05 9.93
C ILE A 19 -2.11 8.81 11.40
N GLY A 20 -1.64 7.62 11.72
CA GLY A 20 -1.27 7.25 13.08
C GLY A 20 0.03 7.89 13.56
N ALA A 21 0.14 8.00 14.89
CA ALA A 21 1.32 8.59 15.54
C ALA A 21 2.62 7.85 15.15
N GLY A 22 3.70 8.60 15.02
CA GLY A 22 5.03 8.06 14.70
C GLY A 22 5.24 7.69 13.24
N THR A 23 4.25 7.84 12.39
CA THR A 23 4.39 7.57 10.95
C THR A 23 5.19 8.68 10.28
N LYS A 24 6.07 8.29 9.36
CA LYS A 24 6.94 9.18 8.60
C LYS A 24 6.59 9.10 7.11
N ILE A 25 6.31 10.25 6.53
CA ILE A 25 5.90 10.37 5.13
C ILE A 25 6.95 11.19 4.40
N TRP A 26 7.58 10.60 3.40
CA TRP A 26 8.76 11.16 2.74
C TRP A 26 8.41 11.87 1.43
N ASN A 27 9.46 12.28 0.72
CA ASN A 27 9.39 13.13 -0.46
C ASN A 27 8.39 12.64 -1.49
N HIS A 28 7.55 13.55 -1.97
CA HIS A 28 6.63 13.33 -3.09
C HIS A 28 5.63 12.19 -2.88
N ALA A 29 5.46 11.71 -1.66
CA ALA A 29 4.38 10.78 -1.35
C ALA A 29 3.04 11.52 -1.44
N GLN A 30 2.02 10.81 -1.89
CA GLN A 30 0.65 11.33 -1.93
C GLN A 30 -0.28 10.37 -1.20
N ILE A 31 -1.02 10.89 -0.21
CA ILE A 31 -2.03 10.14 0.53
C ILE A 31 -3.37 10.83 0.33
N ARG A 32 -4.31 10.08 -0.25
CA ARG A 32 -5.62 10.58 -0.63
C ARG A 32 -6.58 10.68 0.57
N GLU A 33 -7.69 11.31 0.31
CA GLU A 33 -8.80 11.44 1.26
C GLU A 33 -9.34 10.08 1.68
N ARG A 34 -9.74 9.95 2.94
CA ARG A 34 -10.30 8.75 3.57
C ARG A 34 -9.33 7.57 3.65
N ALA A 35 -8.08 7.73 3.25
CA ALA A 35 -7.06 6.73 3.51
C ALA A 35 -6.78 6.67 5.02
N VAL A 36 -6.51 5.48 5.52
CA VAL A 36 -6.16 5.24 6.92
C VAL A 36 -4.79 4.58 6.94
N VAL A 37 -3.83 5.23 7.60
CA VAL A 37 -2.48 4.70 7.80
C VAL A 37 -2.24 4.59 9.30
N GLY A 38 -1.85 3.42 9.75
CA GLY A 38 -1.63 3.15 11.16
C GLY A 38 -0.43 3.89 11.76
N LYS A 39 -0.02 3.43 12.94
CA LYS A 39 1.09 4.02 13.70
C LYS A 39 2.44 3.48 13.23
N ASN A 40 3.48 4.29 13.38
CA ASN A 40 4.87 3.86 13.18
C ASN A 40 5.14 3.26 11.80
N CYS A 41 4.47 3.76 10.78
CA CYS A 41 4.73 3.38 9.39
C CYS A 41 5.81 4.25 8.78
N VAL A 42 6.47 3.71 7.76
CA VAL A 42 7.35 4.48 6.88
C VAL A 42 6.75 4.47 5.49
N ILE A 43 6.36 5.65 5.01
CA ILE A 43 5.81 5.85 3.68
C ILE A 43 6.90 6.56 2.88
N SER A 44 7.55 5.84 2.00
CA SER A 44 8.77 6.29 1.33
C SER A 44 8.48 7.19 0.12
N LYS A 45 9.54 7.56 -0.59
CA LYS A 45 9.46 8.50 -1.72
C LYS A 45 8.54 8.00 -2.83
N ASN A 46 7.71 8.89 -3.37
CA ASN A 46 6.81 8.63 -4.49
C ASN A 46 5.79 7.52 -4.23
N VAL A 47 5.46 7.26 -2.98
CA VAL A 47 4.39 6.31 -2.65
C VAL A 47 3.04 6.99 -2.86
N TYR A 48 2.11 6.27 -3.47
CA TYR A 48 0.74 6.71 -3.65
C TYR A 48 -0.20 5.82 -2.82
N ILE A 49 -0.95 6.44 -1.92
CA ILE A 49 -2.01 5.77 -1.14
C ILE A 49 -3.34 6.33 -1.60
N ASP A 50 -4.12 5.51 -2.27
CA ASP A 50 -5.38 5.88 -2.89
C ASP A 50 -6.48 6.11 -1.86
N THR A 51 -7.58 6.68 -2.33
CA THR A 51 -8.75 6.95 -1.49
C THR A 51 -9.27 5.69 -0.83
N GLY A 52 -9.58 5.77 0.45
CA GLY A 52 -10.19 4.68 1.21
C GLY A 52 -9.29 3.48 1.49
N VAL A 53 -8.03 3.52 1.13
CA VAL A 53 -7.08 2.44 1.43
C VAL A 53 -6.81 2.37 2.92
N VAL A 54 -6.72 1.16 3.45
CA VAL A 54 -6.36 0.91 4.86
C VAL A 54 -4.99 0.25 4.92
N VAL A 55 -4.08 0.90 5.63
CA VAL A 55 -2.73 0.40 5.93
C VAL A 55 -2.61 0.26 7.45
N GLY A 56 -2.26 -0.91 7.91
CA GLY A 56 -2.07 -1.19 9.32
C GLY A 56 -0.86 -0.47 9.92
N SER A 57 -0.56 -0.77 11.17
CA SER A 57 0.58 -0.17 11.89
C SER A 57 1.88 -0.92 11.60
N GLY A 58 3.01 -0.23 11.75
CA GLY A 58 4.34 -0.85 11.60
C GLY A 58 4.74 -1.21 10.19
N CYS A 59 4.01 -0.74 9.18
CA CYS A 59 4.30 -1.07 7.79
C CYS A 59 5.45 -0.23 7.23
N LYS A 60 6.21 -0.83 6.33
CA LYS A 60 7.23 -0.15 5.55
C LYS A 60 6.89 -0.26 4.07
N ILE A 61 6.49 0.86 3.49
CA ILE A 61 6.15 0.93 2.06
C ILE A 61 7.28 1.69 1.38
N GLN A 62 8.02 1.00 0.53
CA GLN A 62 9.24 1.51 -0.08
C GLN A 62 8.95 2.39 -1.29
N ASN A 63 10.01 2.96 -1.87
CA ASN A 63 9.89 3.94 -2.96
C ASN A 63 9.08 3.41 -4.15
N ASN A 64 8.29 4.30 -4.74
CA ASN A 64 7.58 4.06 -6.01
C ASN A 64 6.52 2.96 -5.93
N VAL A 65 5.91 2.76 -4.77
CA VAL A 65 4.80 1.83 -4.61
C VAL A 65 3.48 2.59 -4.68
N ASN A 66 2.56 2.09 -5.48
CA ASN A 66 1.21 2.62 -5.58
C ASN A 66 0.23 1.63 -4.94
N VAL A 67 -0.51 2.09 -3.94
CA VAL A 67 -1.52 1.28 -3.27
C VAL A 67 -2.89 1.79 -3.69
N TYR A 68 -3.53 1.07 -4.59
CA TYR A 68 -4.78 1.48 -5.19
C TYR A 68 -5.99 1.11 -4.32
N HIS A 69 -7.07 1.83 -4.54
CA HIS A 69 -8.36 1.53 -3.89
C HIS A 69 -8.73 0.05 -4.10
N GLY A 70 -9.13 -0.62 -3.05
CA GLY A 70 -9.41 -2.06 -3.05
C GLY A 70 -8.30 -2.90 -2.42
N VAL A 71 -7.14 -2.32 -2.13
CA VAL A 71 -6.04 -3.00 -1.44
C VAL A 71 -6.14 -2.72 0.05
N THR A 72 -6.10 -3.78 0.86
CA THR A 72 -6.02 -3.69 2.33
C THR A 72 -4.70 -4.29 2.78
N ILE A 73 -3.97 -3.55 3.61
CA ILE A 73 -2.66 -3.95 4.13
C ILE A 73 -2.77 -4.00 5.65
N GLU A 74 -2.53 -5.18 6.22
CA GLU A 74 -2.55 -5.39 7.66
C GLU A 74 -1.24 -4.90 8.31
N ASP A 75 -1.06 -5.16 9.61
CA ASP A 75 0.09 -4.68 10.36
C ASP A 75 1.41 -5.34 9.92
N ASP A 76 2.52 -4.63 10.13
CA ASP A 76 3.88 -5.14 9.98
C ASP A 76 4.21 -5.69 8.59
N VAL A 77 3.59 -5.13 7.56
CA VAL A 77 3.83 -5.52 6.17
C VAL A 77 4.97 -4.71 5.58
N PHE A 78 5.84 -5.40 4.83
CA PHE A 78 6.89 -4.78 4.02
C PHE A 78 6.51 -4.86 2.55
N LEU A 79 6.48 -3.71 1.87
CA LEU A 79 6.31 -3.62 0.43
C LEU A 79 7.59 -3.11 -0.19
N GLY A 80 8.27 -3.96 -0.95
CA GLY A 80 9.56 -3.65 -1.58
C GLY A 80 9.44 -2.56 -2.65
N PRO A 81 10.55 -1.87 -2.97
CA PRO A 81 10.52 -0.78 -3.93
C PRO A 81 10.02 -1.22 -5.30
N SER A 82 9.18 -0.39 -5.89
CA SER A 82 8.61 -0.60 -7.22
C SER A 82 7.76 -1.85 -7.37
N MET A 83 7.32 -2.47 -6.27
CA MET A 83 6.30 -3.52 -6.38
C MET A 83 4.98 -2.87 -6.84
N THR A 84 4.13 -3.66 -7.48
CA THR A 84 2.94 -3.15 -8.17
C THR A 84 1.70 -3.94 -7.78
N PHE A 85 0.64 -3.21 -7.42
CA PHE A 85 -0.71 -3.76 -7.30
C PHE A 85 -1.54 -3.38 -8.52
N SER A 86 -2.57 -4.18 -8.81
CA SER A 86 -3.65 -3.79 -9.71
C SER A 86 -4.98 -3.83 -8.96
N ASN A 87 -6.04 -3.30 -9.53
CA ASN A 87 -7.39 -3.35 -8.94
C ASN A 87 -8.49 -3.56 -9.98
N ASP A 88 -8.12 -3.73 -11.24
CA ASP A 88 -9.03 -4.06 -12.33
C ASP A 88 -8.55 -5.38 -12.95
N MET A 89 -9.37 -6.42 -12.84
CA MET A 89 -9.00 -7.76 -13.30
C MET A 89 -8.92 -7.85 -14.83
N TYR A 90 -9.75 -7.10 -15.52
CA TYR A 90 -9.84 -7.14 -16.98
C TYR A 90 -9.77 -5.73 -17.57
N PRO A 91 -8.62 -5.06 -17.46
CA PRO A 91 -8.52 -3.65 -17.81
C PRO A 91 -8.69 -3.41 -19.30
N ARG A 92 -9.56 -2.46 -19.62
CA ARG A 92 -9.77 -1.94 -20.97
C ARG A 92 -10.01 -0.43 -20.87
N ALA A 93 -9.28 0.35 -21.61
CA ALA A 93 -9.40 1.81 -21.58
C ALA A 93 -10.82 2.29 -21.91
N PHE A 94 -11.53 1.55 -22.75
CA PHE A 94 -12.89 1.89 -23.19
C PHE A 94 -14.00 1.39 -22.26
N ASN A 95 -13.67 0.64 -21.21
CA ASN A 95 -14.66 0.11 -20.27
C ASN A 95 -14.83 1.07 -19.09
N ASP A 96 -15.93 1.82 -19.08
CA ASP A 96 -16.25 2.75 -17.99
C ASP A 96 -16.98 2.07 -16.83
N ASP A 97 -17.42 0.83 -16.99
CA ASP A 97 -18.18 0.06 -16.00
C ASP A 97 -17.32 -0.98 -15.26
N TRP A 98 -16.01 -0.79 -15.24
CA TRP A 98 -15.12 -1.72 -14.54
C TRP A 98 -15.35 -1.69 -13.03
N GLU A 99 -15.15 -2.83 -12.39
CA GLU A 99 -15.31 -2.98 -10.94
C GLU A 99 -13.97 -3.21 -10.27
N ILE A 100 -13.84 -2.70 -9.04
CA ILE A 100 -12.66 -2.93 -8.23
C ILE A 100 -12.65 -4.37 -7.75
N THR A 101 -11.52 -5.06 -7.98
CA THR A 101 -11.25 -6.39 -7.44
C THR A 101 -10.28 -6.24 -6.28
N GLU A 102 -10.70 -6.67 -5.10
CA GLU A 102 -9.96 -6.44 -3.86
C GLU A 102 -8.76 -7.36 -3.71
N THR A 103 -7.75 -6.87 -3.01
CA THR A 103 -6.54 -7.60 -2.64
C THR A 103 -6.26 -7.37 -1.16
N VAL A 104 -5.87 -8.43 -0.45
CA VAL A 104 -5.54 -8.35 0.97
C VAL A 104 -4.11 -8.84 1.18
N VAL A 105 -3.31 -8.03 1.88
CA VAL A 105 -1.98 -8.41 2.34
C VAL A 105 -2.04 -8.53 3.86
N LYS A 106 -1.87 -9.73 4.36
CA LYS A 106 -2.04 -10.03 5.77
C LYS A 106 -0.80 -9.71 6.60
N LYS A 107 -1.00 -9.66 7.91
CA LYS A 107 0.00 -9.28 8.90
C LYS A 107 1.36 -9.94 8.66
N GLY A 108 2.40 -9.14 8.74
CA GLY A 108 3.79 -9.61 8.68
C GLY A 108 4.27 -10.06 7.32
N ALA A 109 3.46 -10.00 6.28
CA ALA A 109 3.88 -10.40 4.94
C ALA A 109 4.95 -9.45 4.41
N SER A 110 5.86 -10.00 3.60
CA SER A 110 6.96 -9.27 2.99
C SER A 110 6.97 -9.52 1.49
N ILE A 111 6.83 -8.46 0.71
CA ILE A 111 6.77 -8.54 -0.74
C ILE A 111 8.02 -7.90 -1.32
N GLY A 112 8.81 -8.68 -2.06
CA GLY A 112 10.09 -8.26 -2.60
C GLY A 112 9.98 -7.20 -3.69
N ALA A 113 11.10 -6.53 -3.95
CA ALA A 113 11.20 -5.46 -4.95
C ALA A 113 10.70 -5.91 -6.32
N GLY A 114 9.99 -5.04 -7.02
CA GLY A 114 9.55 -5.28 -8.39
C GLY A 114 8.52 -6.38 -8.56
N THR A 115 7.97 -6.93 -7.49
CA THR A 115 6.91 -7.93 -7.56
C THR A 115 5.63 -7.32 -8.11
N ILE A 116 4.90 -8.10 -8.92
CA ILE A 116 3.58 -7.72 -9.40
C ILE A 116 2.55 -8.60 -8.71
N VAL A 117 1.58 -7.97 -8.03
CA VAL A 117 0.47 -8.66 -7.39
C VAL A 117 -0.80 -8.35 -8.18
N VAL A 118 -1.29 -9.35 -8.90
CA VAL A 118 -2.56 -9.22 -9.63
C VAL A 118 -3.71 -9.21 -8.63
N CYS A 119 -4.68 -8.35 -8.83
CA CYS A 119 -5.81 -8.20 -7.90
C CYS A 119 -6.60 -9.49 -7.71
N GLY A 120 -7.31 -9.56 -6.59
CA GLY A 120 -8.16 -10.71 -6.27
C GLY A 120 -7.46 -11.78 -5.43
N VAL A 121 -6.23 -11.54 -4.98
CA VAL A 121 -5.48 -12.52 -4.18
C VAL A 121 -5.39 -12.09 -2.72
N THR A 122 -5.19 -13.07 -1.84
CA THR A 122 -4.81 -12.85 -0.44
C THR A 122 -3.38 -13.34 -0.25
N ILE A 123 -2.53 -12.44 0.22
CA ILE A 123 -1.17 -12.78 0.66
C ILE A 123 -1.25 -13.12 2.14
N GLY A 124 -0.90 -14.36 2.49
CA GLY A 124 -1.06 -14.89 3.84
C GLY A 124 -0.14 -14.25 4.87
N GLU A 125 -0.46 -14.47 6.14
CA GLU A 125 0.34 -13.95 7.26
C GLU A 125 1.78 -14.44 7.17
N TYR A 126 2.73 -13.51 7.35
CA TYR A 126 4.17 -13.77 7.35
C TYR A 126 4.70 -14.40 6.06
N ALA A 127 3.94 -14.39 4.97
CA ALA A 127 4.42 -14.86 3.69
C ALA A 127 5.63 -14.04 3.22
N MET A 128 6.58 -14.69 2.59
CA MET A 128 7.77 -14.06 2.02
C MET A 128 7.74 -14.26 0.51
N ILE A 129 7.59 -13.17 -0.24
CA ILE A 129 7.55 -13.22 -1.70
C ILE A 129 8.85 -12.65 -2.24
N GLY A 130 9.56 -13.45 -3.03
CA GLY A 130 10.84 -13.07 -3.62
C GLY A 130 10.70 -11.92 -4.63
N ALA A 131 11.76 -11.12 -4.75
CA ALA A 131 11.81 -10.01 -5.70
C ALA A 131 11.51 -10.48 -7.13
N GLY A 132 10.80 -9.65 -7.88
CA GLY A 132 10.49 -9.91 -9.29
C GLY A 132 9.44 -10.99 -9.52
N SER A 133 8.74 -11.44 -8.49
CA SER A 133 7.66 -12.43 -8.62
C SER A 133 6.43 -11.84 -9.28
N VAL A 134 5.63 -12.70 -9.91
CA VAL A 134 4.28 -12.36 -10.36
C VAL A 134 3.29 -13.22 -9.60
N VAL A 135 2.46 -12.61 -8.76
CA VAL A 135 1.50 -13.30 -7.90
C VAL A 135 0.13 -13.25 -8.55
N VAL A 136 -0.39 -14.43 -8.94
CA VAL A 136 -1.67 -14.56 -9.66
C VAL A 136 -2.70 -15.38 -8.89
N ARG A 137 -2.35 -15.85 -7.70
CA ARG A 137 -3.22 -16.64 -6.82
C ARG A 137 -2.83 -16.42 -5.37
N ASP A 138 -3.66 -16.87 -4.46
CA ASP A 138 -3.40 -16.74 -3.03
C ASP A 138 -2.06 -17.37 -2.64
N VAL A 139 -1.38 -16.70 -1.70
CA VAL A 139 -0.13 -17.18 -1.10
C VAL A 139 -0.42 -17.52 0.35
N PRO A 140 -0.22 -18.77 0.76
CA PRO A 140 -0.46 -19.17 2.15
C PRO A 140 0.56 -18.59 3.12
#